data_d0d10da5bcf9b6803f3865007e3b3aa0
#
_entry.id   d0d10da5bcf9b6803f3865007e3b3aa0
#
_cell.length_a   1.000
_cell.length_b   1.000
_cell.length_c   1.000
_cell.angle_alpha   90.00
_cell.angle_beta   90.00
_cell.angle_gamma   90.00
#
_symmetry.space_group_name_H-M   'P 1'
#
loop_
_entity.id
_entity.type
_entity.pdbx_description
1 polymer ?
#
loop_
_entity_poly.entity_id
_entity_poly.type
_entity_poly.pdbx_seq_one_letter_code
_entity_poly.pdbx_strand_id
1 'polypeptide(L)'
;MKRVLLFLLLCLFVVGIKAQTQNYDFTADYNGVTIYLKITDAAKHYVEFVAKEPGYRTPGYAQLTTIPTKVTDAATGIEYEVKSIGDRALVGNGPGTSISEDFYVPEGIETFDRNILLFASHKRLHLPTTLKNINVQGEWFGESIIGLENTQIEELPNGCFNQNYWLKQDWVFPKTLKKIGQGALMYDVSGADIDITFPASLNDIAINPWDGYSSSQDPKYKTATFLNPIPATITRPSYGTSSMATLLGTEVQTVTVPIDATNAYETNTDWSYYAGKYREEIPVGSTGYRTFYLQNENFVVPTGCTAYVITGTTPSGNIANPDQANVVAYAAGKIIPKQTGFILKGTPSSTIVYRANETGTEETISTNMLVGTATEQEFSGTGYKYYVLANGDQGLGFYKQGSRNGASMKIGAHQAGLRLPESIARGAKSFIVDFDGATEATEAAGISTVAPNAKPNADVIYDLQGRRVVNPTHGIYIINGKKVIK
;
A
#
# COMPACT_ATOMS: atom_id res chain seq x y z
N MET A 1 37.65 -71.80 20.13
CA MET A 1 36.36 -71.14 19.99
C MET A 1 36.28 -69.79 20.75
N LYS A 2 36.75 -69.67 21.98
CA LYS A 2 36.67 -68.32 22.73
C LYS A 2 37.48 -67.15 22.12
N ARG A 3 38.59 -67.41 21.40
CA ARG A 3 39.40 -66.37 20.77
C ARG A 3 38.82 -65.80 19.46
N VAL A 4 38.04 -66.63 18.71
CA VAL A 4 37.37 -66.25 17.48
C VAL A 4 36.13 -65.41 17.79
N LEU A 5 35.45 -65.71 18.90
CA LEU A 5 34.26 -64.93 19.34
C LEU A 5 34.63 -63.56 19.80
N LEU A 6 35.84 -63.41 20.41
CA LEU A 6 36.31 -62.06 20.85
C LEU A 6 36.70 -61.15 19.66
N PHE A 7 37.19 -61.74 18.58
CA PHE A 7 37.53 -61.01 17.36
C PHE A 7 36.29 -60.56 16.57
N LEU A 8 35.24 -61.41 16.55
CA LEU A 8 33.95 -61.06 15.96
C LEU A 8 33.22 -60.01 16.79
N LEU A 9 33.35 -59.99 18.12
CA LEU A 9 32.77 -58.94 18.96
C LEU A 9 33.51 -57.60 18.81
N LEU A 10 34.86 -57.65 18.60
CA LEU A 10 35.63 -56.40 18.33
C LEU A 10 35.30 -55.82 16.95
N CYS A 11 35.04 -56.66 15.94
CA CYS A 11 34.59 -56.17 14.60
C CYS A 11 33.18 -55.61 14.60
N LEU A 12 32.28 -56.04 15.50
CA LEU A 12 30.94 -55.51 15.64
C LEU A 12 30.88 -54.15 16.36
N PHE A 13 31.92 -53.83 17.15
CA PHE A 13 32.01 -52.49 17.78
C PHE A 13 32.57 -51.39 16.85
N VAL A 14 33.18 -51.76 15.72
CA VAL A 14 33.75 -50.78 14.76
C VAL A 14 32.74 -50.32 13.72
N VAL A 15 31.55 -50.98 13.60
CA VAL A 15 30.51 -50.62 12.64
C VAL A 15 29.51 -49.59 13.18
N GLY A 16 29.77 -48.98 14.36
CA GLY A 16 28.92 -47.99 15.01
C GLY A 16 29.38 -46.53 14.91
N ILE A 17 30.48 -46.28 14.22
CA ILE A 17 30.84 -44.91 13.88
C ILE A 17 29.95 -44.54 12.68
N LYS A 18 28.80 -43.89 12.93
CA LYS A 18 28.12 -43.13 11.88
C LYS A 18 29.18 -42.22 11.34
N ALA A 19 29.62 -42.42 10.09
CA ALA A 19 30.37 -41.43 9.37
C ALA A 19 29.53 -40.17 9.44
N GLN A 20 30.00 -39.17 10.19
CA GLN A 20 29.38 -37.87 10.24
C GLN A 20 29.46 -37.37 8.82
N THR A 21 28.33 -37.30 8.13
CA THR A 21 28.29 -36.86 6.73
C THR A 21 28.73 -35.42 6.74
N GLN A 22 29.91 -35.18 6.19
CA GLN A 22 30.48 -33.85 6.00
C GLN A 22 29.46 -32.98 5.23
N ASN A 23 29.14 -31.81 5.76
CA ASN A 23 28.11 -30.93 5.19
C ASN A 23 28.65 -30.04 4.06
N TYR A 24 29.93 -30.15 3.72
CA TYR A 24 30.62 -29.31 2.74
C TYR A 24 31.53 -30.16 1.85
N ASP A 25 31.86 -29.65 0.67
CA ASP A 25 32.75 -30.30 -0.29
C ASP A 25 34.19 -29.81 -0.14
N PHE A 26 34.39 -28.53 0.13
CA PHE A 26 35.71 -27.94 0.37
C PHE A 26 35.65 -26.75 1.35
N THR A 27 36.80 -26.24 1.72
CA THR A 27 36.98 -25.09 2.60
C THR A 27 37.81 -24.00 1.93
N ALA A 28 37.62 -22.76 2.35
CA ALA A 28 38.47 -21.63 1.99
C ALA A 28 38.73 -20.76 3.22
N ASP A 29 39.73 -19.90 3.16
CA ASP A 29 39.96 -18.84 4.17
C ASP A 29 39.29 -17.56 3.68
N TYR A 30 38.54 -16.91 4.54
CA TYR A 30 37.98 -15.59 4.29
C TYR A 30 38.16 -14.71 5.53
N ASN A 31 39.01 -13.68 5.40
CA ASN A 31 39.35 -12.77 6.50
C ASN A 31 39.86 -13.48 7.77
N GLY A 32 40.65 -14.55 7.62
CA GLY A 32 41.18 -15.34 8.72
C GLY A 32 40.16 -16.32 9.34
N VAL A 33 39.00 -16.47 8.73
CA VAL A 33 37.96 -17.43 9.13
C VAL A 33 37.91 -18.56 8.12
N THR A 34 37.99 -19.81 8.55
CA THR A 34 37.75 -20.95 7.68
C THR A 34 36.27 -21.04 7.36
N ILE A 35 35.91 -20.90 6.08
CA ILE A 35 34.57 -21.03 5.57
C ILE A 35 34.36 -22.37 4.89
N TYR A 36 33.12 -22.86 4.92
CA TYR A 36 32.71 -24.17 4.43
C TYR A 36 31.76 -24.03 3.26
N LEU A 37 32.00 -24.76 2.18
CA LEU A 37 31.34 -24.57 0.91
C LEU A 37 30.85 -25.89 0.33
N LYS A 38 29.61 -25.92 -0.14
CA LYS A 38 28.97 -27.07 -0.76
C LYS A 38 28.69 -26.77 -2.22
N ILE A 39 29.12 -27.63 -3.12
CA ILE A 39 28.87 -27.48 -4.56
C ILE A 39 27.40 -27.75 -4.84
N THR A 40 26.69 -26.75 -5.38
CA THR A 40 25.26 -26.86 -5.76
C THR A 40 25.08 -27.09 -7.24
N ASP A 41 25.98 -26.55 -8.08
CA ASP A 41 26.02 -26.79 -9.53
C ASP A 41 27.46 -26.77 -10.01
N ALA A 42 28.03 -27.97 -10.22
CA ALA A 42 29.41 -28.10 -10.66
C ALA A 42 29.64 -27.56 -12.10
N ALA A 43 28.63 -27.65 -12.98
CA ALA A 43 28.76 -27.19 -14.35
C ALA A 43 28.79 -25.65 -14.48
N LYS A 44 28.08 -24.97 -13.57
CA LYS A 44 28.05 -23.51 -13.49
C LYS A 44 29.04 -22.95 -12.47
N HIS A 45 29.75 -23.81 -11.78
CA HIS A 45 30.65 -23.44 -10.67
C HIS A 45 29.91 -22.66 -9.57
N TYR A 46 28.76 -23.15 -9.10
CA TYR A 46 28.01 -22.55 -8.03
C TYR A 46 28.17 -23.33 -6.72
N VAL A 47 28.30 -22.56 -5.63
CA VAL A 47 28.40 -23.09 -4.28
C VAL A 47 27.45 -22.41 -3.32
N GLU A 48 27.14 -23.13 -2.26
CA GLU A 48 26.42 -22.67 -1.09
C GLU A 48 27.41 -22.46 0.06
N PHE A 49 27.27 -21.34 0.76
CA PHE A 49 27.96 -21.08 2.02
C PHE A 49 27.24 -21.81 3.14
N VAL A 50 27.91 -22.76 3.80
CA VAL A 50 27.27 -23.67 4.76
C VAL A 50 27.96 -23.67 6.13
N ALA A 51 27.24 -24.14 7.15
CA ALA A 51 27.86 -24.45 8.43
C ALA A 51 28.78 -25.69 8.32
N LYS A 52 29.79 -25.77 9.19
CA LYS A 52 30.67 -26.95 9.28
C LYS A 52 29.88 -28.24 9.49
N GLU A 53 28.92 -28.18 10.40
CA GLU A 53 28.05 -29.30 10.76
C GLU A 53 26.60 -28.85 10.75
N PRO A 54 25.66 -29.68 10.25
CA PRO A 54 24.25 -29.33 10.24
C PRO A 54 23.75 -29.06 11.66
N GLY A 55 23.16 -27.88 11.87
CA GLY A 55 22.51 -27.50 13.12
C GLY A 55 23.44 -27.03 14.24
N TYR A 56 24.74 -26.91 14.00
CA TYR A 56 25.72 -26.43 14.98
C TYR A 56 26.37 -25.12 14.54
N ARG A 57 26.86 -24.37 15.51
CA ARG A 57 27.63 -23.15 15.28
C ARG A 57 28.94 -23.46 14.56
N THR A 58 29.26 -22.64 13.60
CA THR A 58 30.59 -22.65 13.00
C THR A 58 31.46 -21.61 13.69
N PRO A 59 32.56 -22.01 14.33
CA PRO A 59 33.47 -21.08 14.97
C PRO A 59 33.95 -19.99 14.00
N GLY A 60 33.93 -18.73 14.43
CA GLY A 60 34.37 -17.60 13.62
C GLY A 60 33.28 -16.96 12.76
N TYR A 61 32.18 -17.64 12.43
CA TYR A 61 31.12 -17.07 11.59
C TYR A 61 30.39 -15.89 12.25
N ALA A 62 30.31 -15.89 13.56
CA ALA A 62 29.74 -14.76 14.31
C ALA A 62 30.54 -13.44 14.16
N GLN A 63 31.79 -13.51 13.69
CA GLN A 63 32.65 -12.34 13.47
C GLN A 63 32.57 -11.80 12.04
N LEU A 64 31.90 -12.53 11.13
CA LEU A 64 31.72 -12.11 9.76
C LEU A 64 30.64 -11.03 9.67
N THR A 65 30.94 -9.94 9.02
CA THR A 65 29.98 -8.87 8.65
C THR A 65 29.49 -9.00 7.21
N THR A 66 30.10 -9.91 6.45
CA THR A 66 29.71 -10.30 5.07
C THR A 66 30.34 -11.64 4.72
N ILE A 67 29.99 -12.20 3.57
CA ILE A 67 30.57 -13.41 2.99
C ILE A 67 31.16 -13.12 1.62
N PRO A 68 32.11 -13.96 1.10
CA PRO A 68 32.64 -13.76 -0.24
C PRO A 68 31.59 -14.08 -1.32
N THR A 69 31.69 -13.41 -2.46
CA THR A 69 30.90 -13.71 -3.66
C THR A 69 31.55 -14.79 -4.53
N LYS A 70 32.87 -14.97 -4.39
CA LYS A 70 33.67 -15.94 -5.13
C LYS A 70 34.66 -16.61 -4.20
N VAL A 71 34.94 -17.86 -4.46
CA VAL A 71 35.87 -18.70 -3.70
C VAL A 71 36.59 -19.66 -4.63
N THR A 72 37.87 -19.97 -4.33
CA THR A 72 38.63 -20.94 -5.09
C THR A 72 38.82 -22.21 -4.26
N ASP A 73 38.48 -23.39 -4.81
CA ASP A 73 38.87 -24.65 -4.23
C ASP A 73 40.38 -24.87 -4.42
N ALA A 74 41.11 -24.87 -3.34
CA ALA A 74 42.59 -25.00 -3.37
C ALA A 74 43.06 -26.36 -3.92
N ALA A 75 42.22 -27.39 -3.84
CA ALA A 75 42.57 -28.73 -4.34
C ALA A 75 42.45 -28.84 -5.87
N THR A 76 41.49 -28.16 -6.47
CA THR A 76 41.24 -28.24 -7.91
C THR A 76 41.65 -26.98 -8.67
N GLY A 77 41.85 -25.86 -7.99
CA GLY A 77 42.08 -24.52 -8.60
C GLY A 77 40.85 -23.90 -9.25
N ILE A 78 39.67 -24.51 -9.09
CA ILE A 78 38.43 -24.01 -9.69
C ILE A 78 37.86 -22.86 -8.83
N GLU A 79 37.53 -21.73 -9.48
CA GLU A 79 36.79 -20.63 -8.87
C GLU A 79 35.28 -20.90 -8.97
N TYR A 80 34.59 -20.74 -7.85
CA TYR A 80 33.14 -20.88 -7.69
C TYR A 80 32.51 -19.58 -7.29
N GLU A 81 31.26 -19.32 -7.75
CA GLU A 81 30.41 -18.25 -7.29
C GLU A 81 29.54 -18.73 -6.13
N VAL A 82 29.49 -17.95 -5.04
CA VAL A 82 28.57 -18.22 -3.93
C VAL A 82 27.19 -17.68 -4.30
N LYS A 83 26.21 -18.59 -4.42
CA LYS A 83 24.83 -18.28 -4.86
C LYS A 83 23.81 -18.40 -3.75
N SER A 84 24.12 -19.13 -2.70
CA SER A 84 23.19 -19.37 -1.60
C SER A 84 23.86 -19.41 -0.24
N ILE A 85 23.07 -19.18 0.79
CA ILE A 85 23.45 -19.36 2.19
C ILE A 85 22.59 -20.50 2.72
N GLY A 86 23.26 -21.56 3.19
CA GLY A 86 22.63 -22.81 3.60
C GLY A 86 22.02 -22.82 4.99
N ASP A 87 21.31 -23.88 5.30
CA ASP A 87 20.61 -24.06 6.58
C ASP A 87 21.56 -23.79 7.77
N ARG A 88 21.15 -22.89 8.63
CA ARG A 88 21.85 -22.49 9.87
C ARG A 88 23.31 -22.05 9.68
N ALA A 89 23.67 -21.59 8.49
CA ALA A 89 25.05 -21.19 8.20
C ALA A 89 25.55 -20.03 9.07
N LEU A 90 24.67 -19.09 9.41
CA LEU A 90 25.01 -17.90 10.20
C LEU A 90 24.47 -17.97 11.64
N VAL A 91 24.23 -19.15 12.18
CA VAL A 91 23.74 -19.31 13.55
C VAL A 91 24.65 -18.65 14.57
N GLY A 92 24.10 -17.73 15.34
CA GLY A 92 24.82 -16.95 16.34
C GLY A 92 25.03 -17.64 17.69
N ASN A 93 25.54 -16.89 18.67
CA ASN A 93 25.91 -17.43 19.99
C ASN A 93 24.76 -17.65 20.98
N GLY A 94 23.49 -17.63 20.50
CA GLY A 94 22.29 -17.78 21.34
C GLY A 94 21.77 -16.45 21.87
N PRO A 95 20.61 -16.43 22.52
CA PRO A 95 20.04 -15.21 23.05
C PRO A 95 21.02 -14.54 24.05
N GLY A 96 21.29 -13.27 23.82
CA GLY A 96 22.14 -12.46 24.70
C GLY A 96 23.58 -12.16 24.21
N THR A 97 24.02 -12.70 23.07
CA THR A 97 25.26 -12.28 22.44
C THR A 97 24.94 -11.32 21.28
N SER A 98 24.71 -10.05 21.56
CA SER A 98 24.53 -9.05 20.52
C SER A 98 25.87 -8.74 19.84
N ILE A 99 25.90 -8.90 18.51
CA ILE A 99 26.95 -8.36 17.66
C ILE A 99 26.53 -6.92 17.35
N SER A 100 27.39 -5.96 17.67
CA SER A 100 27.10 -4.54 17.48
C SER A 100 27.12 -4.08 16.03
N GLU A 101 27.44 -4.99 15.08
CA GLU A 101 27.68 -4.68 13.69
C GLU A 101 26.58 -5.22 12.78
N ASP A 102 26.41 -4.57 11.63
CA ASP A 102 25.49 -4.99 10.59
C ASP A 102 26.06 -6.18 9.81
N PHE A 103 25.19 -7.01 9.25
CA PHE A 103 25.55 -8.05 8.28
C PHE A 103 25.11 -7.68 6.88
N TYR A 104 26.05 -7.64 5.95
CA TYR A 104 25.80 -7.30 4.55
C TYR A 104 25.85 -8.56 3.69
N VAL A 105 24.71 -8.98 3.18
CA VAL A 105 24.66 -10.05 2.17
C VAL A 105 25.07 -9.45 0.84
N PRO A 106 26.14 -9.97 0.19
CA PRO A 106 26.62 -9.38 -1.05
C PRO A 106 25.71 -9.66 -2.23
N GLU A 107 25.77 -8.79 -3.24
CA GLU A 107 25.11 -9.03 -4.54
C GLU A 107 25.63 -10.33 -5.16
N GLY A 108 24.72 -11.06 -5.84
CA GLY A 108 24.99 -12.38 -6.42
C GLY A 108 24.44 -13.52 -5.58
N ILE A 109 24.13 -13.32 -4.30
CA ILE A 109 23.37 -14.28 -3.48
C ILE A 109 21.92 -14.25 -3.91
N GLU A 110 21.37 -15.42 -4.27
CA GLU A 110 20.02 -15.57 -4.82
C GLU A 110 19.08 -16.33 -3.89
N THR A 111 19.62 -17.12 -2.95
CA THR A 111 18.81 -17.99 -2.10
C THR A 111 19.29 -17.99 -0.66
N PHE A 112 18.34 -17.89 0.25
CA PHE A 112 18.50 -18.22 1.66
C PHE A 112 17.78 -19.53 1.96
N ASP A 113 18.50 -20.49 2.53
CA ASP A 113 17.88 -21.72 3.00
C ASP A 113 17.30 -21.53 4.42
N ARG A 114 16.81 -22.61 5.00
CA ARG A 114 16.11 -22.63 6.29
C ARG A 114 17.02 -22.16 7.43
N ASN A 115 16.46 -21.37 8.34
CA ASN A 115 17.09 -21.00 9.62
C ASN A 115 18.49 -20.37 9.52
N ILE A 116 18.85 -19.74 8.42
CA ILE A 116 20.19 -19.18 8.23
C ILE A 116 20.61 -18.20 9.33
N LEU A 117 19.62 -17.49 9.89
CA LEU A 117 19.80 -16.45 10.87
C LEU A 117 19.30 -16.82 12.27
N LEU A 118 19.05 -18.10 12.52
CA LEU A 118 18.57 -18.57 13.83
C LEU A 118 19.55 -18.12 14.92
N PHE A 119 19.08 -17.30 15.87
CA PHE A 119 19.90 -16.69 16.91
C PHE A 119 21.07 -15.84 16.38
N ALA A 120 21.03 -15.39 15.14
CA ALA A 120 22.00 -14.40 14.66
C ALA A 120 21.79 -13.08 15.40
N SER A 121 22.87 -12.52 15.89
CA SER A 121 22.86 -11.36 16.80
C SER A 121 23.37 -10.10 16.12
N HIS A 122 23.38 -10.05 14.77
CA HIS A 122 23.75 -8.85 14.04
C HIS A 122 22.70 -7.77 14.25
N LYS A 123 23.14 -6.53 14.26
CA LYS A 123 22.26 -5.39 14.50
C LYS A 123 21.24 -5.23 13.38
N ARG A 124 21.71 -5.21 12.14
CA ARG A 124 20.86 -5.09 10.95
C ARG A 124 21.31 -6.09 9.88
N LEU A 125 20.33 -6.60 9.12
CA LEU A 125 20.57 -7.46 7.97
C LEU A 125 20.32 -6.67 6.68
N HIS A 126 21.36 -6.48 5.87
CA HIS A 126 21.24 -5.86 4.55
C HIS A 126 21.08 -6.94 3.49
N LEU A 127 19.97 -6.89 2.75
CA LEU A 127 19.63 -7.87 1.71
C LEU A 127 20.10 -7.39 0.32
N PRO A 128 20.59 -8.30 -0.55
CA PRO A 128 20.98 -7.98 -1.91
C PRO A 128 19.76 -7.88 -2.84
N THR A 129 19.87 -7.11 -3.90
CA THR A 129 18.82 -6.99 -4.93
C THR A 129 18.64 -8.28 -5.74
N THR A 130 19.63 -9.18 -5.71
CA THR A 130 19.63 -10.48 -6.39
C THR A 130 18.86 -11.57 -5.66
N LEU A 131 18.43 -11.34 -4.41
CA LEU A 131 17.75 -12.35 -3.59
C LEU A 131 16.36 -12.68 -4.17
N LYS A 132 16.12 -13.96 -4.46
CA LYS A 132 14.88 -14.49 -5.08
C LYS A 132 14.11 -15.39 -4.14
N ASN A 133 14.85 -16.21 -3.36
CA ASN A 133 14.25 -17.22 -2.51
C ASN A 133 14.69 -17.04 -1.06
N ILE A 134 13.72 -17.10 -0.18
CA ILE A 134 13.95 -17.01 1.26
C ILE A 134 13.16 -18.12 1.95
N ASN A 135 13.84 -19.04 2.62
CA ASN A 135 13.25 -20.15 3.38
C ASN A 135 13.46 -19.96 4.89
N VAL A 136 13.55 -18.74 5.32
CA VAL A 136 13.82 -18.41 6.72
C VAL A 136 12.59 -18.78 7.55
N GLN A 137 12.71 -19.85 8.31
CA GLN A 137 11.83 -20.17 9.43
C GLN A 137 12.61 -19.89 10.71
N GLY A 138 12.01 -19.19 11.67
CA GLY A 138 12.60 -19.04 13.00
C GLY A 138 12.99 -17.62 13.38
N GLU A 139 13.51 -17.51 14.59
CA GLU A 139 13.72 -16.28 15.32
C GLU A 139 14.91 -15.47 14.77
N TRP A 140 14.64 -14.24 14.41
CA TRP A 140 15.64 -13.21 14.16
C TRP A 140 15.74 -12.28 15.39
N PHE A 141 16.94 -12.02 15.88
CA PHE A 141 17.17 -11.18 17.05
C PHE A 141 17.80 -9.81 16.73
N GLY A 142 17.88 -9.44 15.45
CA GLY A 142 18.37 -8.14 15.02
C GLY A 142 17.33 -7.03 15.13
N GLU A 143 17.76 -5.78 14.97
CA GLU A 143 16.89 -4.60 15.08
C GLU A 143 16.07 -4.36 13.81
N SER A 144 16.63 -4.68 12.61
CA SER A 144 15.95 -4.44 11.33
C SER A 144 16.51 -5.25 10.16
N ILE A 145 15.69 -5.39 9.12
CA ILE A 145 16.03 -5.95 7.80
C ILE A 145 15.97 -4.82 6.78
N ILE A 146 17.07 -4.56 6.09
CA ILE A 146 17.21 -3.46 5.14
C ILE A 146 17.23 -3.99 3.71
N GLY A 147 16.48 -3.35 2.80
CA GLY A 147 16.49 -3.66 1.38
C GLY A 147 15.54 -4.77 0.94
N LEU A 148 14.63 -5.22 1.81
CA LEU A 148 13.63 -6.24 1.45
C LEU A 148 12.82 -5.82 0.22
N GLU A 149 12.44 -4.55 0.13
CA GLU A 149 11.66 -3.95 -0.95
C GLU A 149 12.37 -3.97 -2.31
N ASN A 150 13.70 -4.13 -2.31
CA ASN A 150 14.54 -4.14 -3.51
C ASN A 150 14.86 -5.56 -4.00
N THR A 151 14.46 -6.59 -3.27
CA THR A 151 14.70 -7.98 -3.63
C THR A 151 13.78 -8.46 -4.77
N GLN A 152 14.04 -9.66 -5.28
CA GLN A 152 13.24 -10.32 -6.32
C GLN A 152 12.37 -11.46 -5.74
N ILE A 153 12.08 -11.43 -4.45
CA ILE A 153 11.29 -12.46 -3.78
C ILE A 153 9.86 -12.46 -4.32
N GLU A 154 9.38 -13.63 -4.73
CA GLU A 154 8.00 -13.82 -5.20
C GLU A 154 7.08 -14.46 -4.16
N GLU A 155 7.63 -15.18 -3.21
CA GLU A 155 6.88 -15.87 -2.14
C GLU A 155 7.61 -15.76 -0.80
N LEU A 156 6.90 -15.38 0.25
CA LEU A 156 7.31 -15.60 1.63
C LEU A 156 6.79 -16.96 2.08
N PRO A 157 7.64 -17.94 2.41
CA PRO A 157 7.20 -19.26 2.81
C PRO A 157 6.54 -19.26 4.18
N ASN A 158 5.92 -20.38 4.54
CA ASN A 158 5.29 -20.57 5.84
C ASN A 158 6.30 -20.29 6.97
N GLY A 159 5.91 -19.49 7.95
CA GLY A 159 6.73 -19.13 9.09
C GLY A 159 7.93 -18.23 8.79
N CYS A 160 8.02 -17.66 7.58
CA CYS A 160 9.02 -16.66 7.25
C CYS A 160 8.84 -15.44 8.18
N PHE A 161 9.94 -14.95 8.78
CA PHE A 161 9.92 -13.88 9.77
C PHE A 161 9.03 -14.14 11.01
N ASN A 162 8.66 -15.39 11.27
CA ASN A 162 7.95 -15.77 12.48
C ASN A 162 8.82 -15.52 13.72
N GLN A 163 8.21 -15.06 14.82
CA GLN A 163 8.85 -14.82 16.11
C GLN A 163 9.91 -13.69 16.13
N ASN A 164 9.76 -12.70 15.26
CA ASN A 164 10.65 -11.54 15.22
C ASN A 164 10.23 -10.43 16.21
N TYR A 165 10.18 -10.73 17.48
CA TYR A 165 9.72 -9.81 18.55
C TYR A 165 10.49 -8.49 18.66
N TRP A 166 11.65 -8.38 18.06
CA TRP A 166 12.57 -7.26 18.20
C TRP A 166 12.59 -6.32 17.00
N LEU A 167 11.99 -6.74 15.86
CA LEU A 167 11.92 -5.90 14.69
C LEU A 167 10.93 -4.74 14.93
N LYS A 168 11.46 -3.52 14.80
CA LYS A 168 10.69 -2.27 14.92
C LYS A 168 10.91 -1.46 13.67
N GLN A 169 10.32 -1.90 12.57
CA GLN A 169 10.47 -1.23 11.30
C GLN A 169 9.15 -1.26 10.53
N ASP A 170 8.95 -0.26 9.68
CA ASP A 170 7.92 -0.34 8.67
C ASP A 170 8.25 -1.44 7.66
N TRP A 171 7.22 -2.15 7.22
CA TRP A 171 7.38 -3.22 6.26
C TRP A 171 6.98 -2.77 4.86
N VAL A 172 7.93 -2.83 3.93
CA VAL A 172 7.69 -2.63 2.50
C VAL A 172 8.18 -3.87 1.77
N PHE A 173 7.25 -4.56 1.10
CA PHE A 173 7.58 -5.79 0.39
C PHE A 173 8.00 -5.54 -1.06
N PRO A 174 8.79 -6.45 -1.66
CA PRO A 174 9.24 -6.30 -3.03
C PRO A 174 8.07 -6.33 -4.03
N LYS A 175 8.23 -5.59 -5.12
CA LYS A 175 7.23 -5.50 -6.20
C LYS A 175 6.93 -6.83 -6.88
N THR A 176 7.79 -7.82 -6.70
CA THR A 176 7.67 -9.18 -7.22
C THR A 176 6.85 -10.12 -6.33
N LEU A 177 6.58 -9.74 -5.07
CA LEU A 177 5.90 -10.61 -4.11
C LEU A 177 4.47 -10.90 -4.55
N LYS A 178 4.14 -12.18 -4.71
CA LYS A 178 2.84 -12.69 -5.15
C LYS A 178 2.08 -13.41 -4.05
N LYS A 179 2.84 -13.99 -3.09
CA LYS A 179 2.25 -14.86 -2.06
C LYS A 179 2.93 -14.70 -0.70
N ILE A 180 2.11 -14.74 0.34
CA ILE A 180 2.54 -14.78 1.75
C ILE A 180 2.05 -16.09 2.35
N GLY A 181 2.99 -16.91 2.83
CA GLY A 181 2.72 -18.20 3.47
C GLY A 181 2.16 -18.06 4.88
N GLN A 182 1.61 -19.17 5.36
CA GLN A 182 0.97 -19.25 6.67
C GLN A 182 1.93 -18.89 7.80
N GLY A 183 1.54 -17.94 8.64
CA GLY A 183 2.34 -17.50 9.78
C GLY A 183 3.65 -16.78 9.40
N ALA A 184 3.80 -16.34 8.15
CA ALA A 184 5.02 -15.68 7.68
C ALA A 184 5.32 -14.38 8.42
N LEU A 185 4.29 -13.69 8.93
CA LEU A 185 4.40 -12.43 9.68
C LEU A 185 3.85 -12.58 11.10
N MET A 186 3.76 -13.82 11.61
CA MET A 186 3.23 -14.10 12.94
C MET A 186 4.24 -13.70 14.00
N TYR A 187 3.77 -13.07 15.07
CA TYR A 187 4.59 -12.52 16.16
C TYR A 187 5.53 -11.39 15.75
N ASP A 188 5.29 -10.81 14.60
CA ASP A 188 5.99 -9.62 14.21
C ASP A 188 5.30 -8.45 14.91
N VAL A 189 5.92 -7.84 15.82
CA VAL A 189 5.62 -6.53 16.38
C VAL A 189 5.57 -6.41 17.90
N SER A 190 6.56 -5.79 18.44
CA SER A 190 6.58 -5.30 19.82
C SER A 190 6.21 -3.80 19.94
N GLY A 191 5.57 -3.18 18.95
CA GLY A 191 5.33 -1.73 18.99
C GLY A 191 4.14 -1.27 18.17
N ALA A 192 3.38 -0.33 18.72
CA ALA A 192 2.09 0.13 18.22
C ALA A 192 2.12 1.12 17.03
N ASP A 193 3.26 1.43 16.42
CA ASP A 193 3.41 2.47 15.40
C ASP A 193 4.15 1.99 14.15
N ILE A 194 3.84 0.77 13.69
CA ILE A 194 4.43 0.19 12.48
C ILE A 194 3.45 0.24 11.32
N ASP A 195 3.92 0.67 10.17
CA ASP A 195 3.17 0.68 8.93
C ASP A 195 3.59 -0.50 8.04
N ILE A 196 2.63 -1.10 7.32
CA ILE A 196 2.90 -2.21 6.40
C ILE A 196 2.39 -1.91 5.00
N THR A 197 3.24 -2.15 3.98
CA THR A 197 2.87 -1.93 2.58
C THR A 197 3.03 -3.20 1.76
N PHE A 198 1.94 -3.64 1.15
CA PHE A 198 1.84 -4.80 0.27
C PHE A 198 1.84 -4.37 -1.20
N PRO A 199 2.63 -5.05 -2.07
CA PRO A 199 2.76 -4.66 -3.46
C PRO A 199 1.52 -5.00 -4.30
N ALA A 200 1.41 -4.38 -5.48
CA ALA A 200 0.34 -4.63 -6.44
C ALA A 200 0.34 -6.06 -7.01
N SER A 201 1.45 -6.77 -6.93
CA SER A 201 1.60 -8.17 -7.38
C SER A 201 1.02 -9.18 -6.40
N LEU A 202 0.76 -8.80 -5.14
CA LEU A 202 0.28 -9.72 -4.10
C LEU A 202 -1.15 -10.18 -4.39
N ASN A 203 -1.34 -11.48 -4.51
CA ASN A 203 -2.64 -12.07 -4.87
C ASN A 203 -3.08 -13.25 -3.96
N ASP A 204 -2.22 -13.73 -3.08
CA ASP A 204 -2.53 -14.81 -2.13
C ASP A 204 -1.88 -14.55 -0.76
N ILE A 205 -2.67 -14.65 0.30
CA ILE A 205 -2.22 -14.54 1.69
C ILE A 205 -2.78 -15.69 2.48
N ALA A 206 -1.90 -16.54 3.03
CA ALA A 206 -2.30 -17.57 3.97
C ALA A 206 -2.31 -17.01 5.39
N ILE A 207 -3.49 -16.94 5.99
CA ILE A 207 -3.63 -16.45 7.37
C ILE A 207 -3.32 -17.52 8.40
N ASN A 208 -3.03 -17.07 9.63
CA ASN A 208 -2.63 -17.96 10.72
C ASN A 208 -3.83 -18.81 11.23
N PRO A 209 -3.63 -20.12 11.56
CA PRO A 209 -4.66 -20.97 12.12
C PRO A 209 -5.05 -20.67 13.57
N TRP A 210 -4.25 -19.91 14.28
CA TRP A 210 -4.39 -19.73 15.72
C TRP A 210 -4.96 -18.36 16.05
N ASP A 211 -6.28 -18.24 16.09
CA ASP A 211 -6.94 -17.18 16.85
C ASP A 211 -6.68 -17.44 18.34
N GLY A 212 -5.80 -16.64 18.93
CA GLY A 212 -5.75 -16.59 20.39
C GLY A 212 -4.66 -17.35 21.11
N TYR A 213 -3.47 -17.44 20.55
CA TYR A 213 -2.30 -17.54 21.43
C TYR A 213 -2.03 -16.21 22.12
N SER A 214 -2.98 -15.75 22.89
CA SER A 214 -3.06 -14.46 23.57
C SER A 214 -3.11 -13.22 22.64
N SER A 215 -3.99 -12.28 22.96
CA SER A 215 -4.11 -10.94 22.34
C SER A 215 -2.81 -10.09 22.37
N SER A 216 -1.76 -10.59 23.01
CA SER A 216 -0.42 -10.00 23.07
C SER A 216 0.48 -10.40 21.88
N GLN A 217 0.02 -11.32 21.04
CA GLN A 217 0.81 -11.88 19.93
C GLN A 217 0.21 -11.57 18.54
N ASP A 218 -0.94 -10.91 18.48
CA ASP A 218 -1.51 -10.46 17.23
C ASP A 218 -0.65 -9.32 16.65
N PRO A 219 -0.50 -9.25 15.32
CA PRO A 219 0.15 -8.11 14.67
C PRO A 219 -0.49 -6.80 15.11
N LYS A 220 0.31 -5.76 15.33
CA LYS A 220 -0.17 -4.44 15.77
C LYS A 220 0.27 -3.37 14.78
N TYR A 221 -0.17 -3.52 13.54
CA TYR A 221 0.07 -2.48 12.55
C TYR A 221 -0.82 -1.28 12.81
N LYS A 222 -0.25 -0.08 12.72
CA LYS A 222 -1.00 1.18 12.79
C LYS A 222 -1.75 1.43 11.52
N THR A 223 -1.06 1.30 10.38
CA THR A 223 -1.65 1.43 9.06
C THR A 223 -1.20 0.28 8.15
N ALA A 224 -2.05 -0.07 7.20
CA ALA A 224 -1.72 -1.01 6.14
C ALA A 224 -2.03 -0.39 4.78
N THR A 225 -1.14 -0.58 3.81
CA THR A 225 -1.32 -0.13 2.43
C THR A 225 -1.29 -1.32 1.49
N PHE A 226 -2.34 -1.50 0.70
CA PHE A 226 -2.41 -2.47 -0.38
C PHE A 226 -2.34 -1.74 -1.72
N LEU A 227 -1.35 -2.08 -2.54
CA LEU A 227 -1.19 -1.47 -3.85
C LEU A 227 -1.94 -2.23 -4.97
N ASN A 228 -2.55 -3.38 -4.66
CA ASN A 228 -3.39 -4.14 -5.59
C ASN A 228 -4.84 -3.63 -5.51
N PRO A 229 -5.47 -3.22 -6.62
CA PRO A 229 -6.89 -2.85 -6.61
C PRO A 229 -7.83 -4.06 -6.45
N ILE A 230 -7.31 -5.28 -6.57
CA ILE A 230 -8.05 -6.53 -6.36
C ILE A 230 -7.61 -7.10 -5.02
N PRO A 231 -8.53 -7.34 -4.07
CA PRO A 231 -8.21 -7.98 -2.81
C PRO A 231 -7.54 -9.33 -3.01
N ALA A 232 -6.43 -9.59 -2.31
CA ALA A 232 -5.76 -10.87 -2.35
C ALA A 232 -6.68 -11.98 -1.85
N THR A 233 -6.55 -13.18 -2.42
CA THR A 233 -7.23 -14.38 -1.94
C THR A 233 -6.71 -14.74 -0.55
N ILE A 234 -7.61 -15.05 0.37
CA ILE A 234 -7.27 -15.50 1.72
C ILE A 234 -7.30 -17.03 1.77
N THR A 235 -6.12 -17.63 1.93
CA THR A 235 -5.99 -19.07 2.16
C THR A 235 -6.06 -19.36 3.65
N ARG A 236 -7.05 -20.17 4.06
CA ARG A 236 -7.24 -20.60 5.44
C ARG A 236 -6.67 -21.98 5.67
N PRO A 237 -6.04 -22.21 6.84
CA PRO A 237 -5.59 -23.56 7.20
C PRO A 237 -6.80 -24.50 7.40
N SER A 238 -6.55 -25.81 7.25
CA SER A 238 -7.56 -26.84 7.43
C SER A 238 -7.91 -27.11 8.91
N TYR A 239 -7.23 -26.48 9.85
CA TYR A 239 -7.38 -26.67 11.29
C TYR A 239 -7.31 -25.32 12.01
N GLY A 240 -7.91 -25.23 13.19
CA GLY A 240 -7.96 -24.02 14.00
C GLY A 240 -9.07 -23.05 13.59
N THR A 241 -9.21 -21.98 14.34
CA THR A 241 -10.06 -20.84 14.03
C THR A 241 -9.18 -19.77 13.43
N SER A 242 -9.44 -19.36 12.19
CA SER A 242 -8.64 -18.34 11.53
C SER A 242 -9.48 -17.09 11.29
N SER A 243 -9.09 -15.98 11.90
CA SER A 243 -9.71 -14.67 11.74
C SER A 243 -8.84 -13.73 10.93
N MET A 244 -9.45 -12.81 10.21
CA MET A 244 -8.73 -11.73 9.54
C MET A 244 -7.98 -10.82 10.53
N ALA A 245 -8.34 -10.81 11.80
CA ALA A 245 -7.61 -10.12 12.86
C ALA A 245 -6.14 -10.56 12.95
N THR A 246 -5.83 -11.82 12.60
CA THR A 246 -4.46 -12.35 12.62
C THR A 246 -3.58 -11.82 11.49
N LEU A 247 -4.16 -11.14 10.49
CA LEU A 247 -3.40 -10.56 9.38
C LEU A 247 -2.84 -9.17 9.73
N LEU A 248 -3.71 -8.23 10.13
CA LEU A 248 -3.31 -6.85 10.40
C LEU A 248 -3.45 -6.44 11.88
N GLY A 249 -3.97 -7.32 12.71
CA GLY A 249 -4.36 -7.01 14.07
C GLY A 249 -5.73 -6.31 14.17
N THR A 250 -6.27 -6.25 15.38
CA THR A 250 -7.54 -5.58 15.67
C THR A 250 -7.37 -4.06 15.75
N GLU A 251 -6.16 -3.58 16.03
CA GLU A 251 -5.85 -2.18 16.31
C GLU A 251 -5.53 -1.35 15.05
N VAL A 252 -5.44 -1.98 13.86
CA VAL A 252 -5.20 -1.22 12.62
C VAL A 252 -6.23 -0.10 12.46
N GLN A 253 -5.74 1.12 12.27
CA GLN A 253 -6.59 2.32 12.23
C GLN A 253 -7.04 2.62 10.80
N THR A 254 -6.15 2.42 9.84
CA THR A 254 -6.38 2.76 8.44
C THR A 254 -5.82 1.67 7.53
N VAL A 255 -6.60 1.32 6.53
CA VAL A 255 -6.19 0.45 5.42
C VAL A 255 -6.30 1.25 4.13
N THR A 256 -5.15 1.66 3.58
CA THR A 256 -5.10 2.38 2.30
C THR A 256 -5.15 1.41 1.14
N VAL A 257 -6.04 1.67 0.19
CA VAL A 257 -6.22 0.89 -1.04
C VAL A 257 -6.11 1.81 -2.26
N PRO A 258 -5.86 1.28 -3.47
CA PRO A 258 -5.86 2.09 -4.69
C PRO A 258 -7.19 2.82 -4.92
N ILE A 259 -7.14 3.91 -5.66
CA ILE A 259 -8.32 4.68 -6.07
C ILE A 259 -9.33 3.75 -6.75
N ASP A 260 -10.61 3.85 -6.37
CA ASP A 260 -11.75 3.08 -6.91
C ASP A 260 -11.72 1.58 -6.53
N ALA A 261 -11.01 1.22 -5.44
CA ALA A 261 -10.87 -0.15 -4.98
C ALA A 261 -11.60 -0.46 -3.65
N THR A 262 -12.02 0.54 -2.88
CA THR A 262 -12.69 0.33 -1.58
C THR A 262 -13.89 -0.60 -1.70
N ASN A 263 -14.73 -0.42 -2.72
CA ASN A 263 -15.88 -1.29 -2.94
C ASN A 263 -15.48 -2.77 -3.15
N ALA A 264 -14.40 -3.03 -3.88
CA ALA A 264 -13.91 -4.39 -4.09
C ALA A 264 -13.47 -5.06 -2.78
N TYR A 265 -12.82 -4.29 -1.90
CA TYR A 265 -12.40 -4.76 -0.59
C TYR A 265 -13.58 -4.93 0.38
N GLU A 266 -14.51 -3.98 0.46
CA GLU A 266 -15.65 -4.03 1.39
C GLU A 266 -16.68 -5.10 1.03
N THR A 267 -16.86 -5.42 -0.26
CA THR A 267 -17.78 -6.47 -0.71
C THR A 267 -17.17 -7.87 -0.75
N ASN A 268 -15.85 -7.97 -0.61
CA ASN A 268 -15.18 -9.28 -0.50
C ASN A 268 -15.45 -9.90 0.87
N THR A 269 -15.78 -11.19 0.90
CA THR A 269 -16.20 -11.91 2.12
C THR A 269 -15.17 -11.83 3.24
N ASP A 270 -13.87 -11.89 2.92
CA ASP A 270 -12.81 -11.87 3.91
C ASP A 270 -12.44 -10.44 4.29
N TRP A 271 -12.22 -9.60 3.30
CA TRP A 271 -11.72 -8.25 3.48
C TRP A 271 -12.76 -7.28 4.06
N SER A 272 -14.06 -7.61 3.98
CA SER A 272 -15.13 -6.87 4.66
C SER A 272 -14.95 -6.79 6.18
N TYR A 273 -14.08 -7.64 6.77
CA TYR A 273 -13.68 -7.52 8.17
C TYR A 273 -13.11 -6.14 8.54
N TYR A 274 -12.43 -5.48 7.58
CA TYR A 274 -11.88 -4.14 7.78
C TYR A 274 -12.77 -3.02 7.23
N ALA A 275 -14.03 -3.30 6.94
CA ALA A 275 -14.99 -2.29 6.46
C ALA A 275 -15.00 -1.05 7.37
N GLY A 276 -15.09 0.13 6.75
CA GLY A 276 -15.02 1.42 7.44
C GLY A 276 -13.60 1.89 7.78
N LYS A 277 -12.56 1.04 7.69
CA LYS A 277 -11.15 1.42 7.86
C LYS A 277 -10.47 1.78 6.53
N TYR A 278 -11.09 1.47 5.38
CA TYR A 278 -10.53 1.74 4.06
C TYR A 278 -10.43 3.24 3.78
N ARG A 279 -9.32 3.62 3.14
CA ARG A 279 -9.05 4.97 2.66
C ARG A 279 -8.39 4.89 1.30
N GLU A 280 -8.63 5.91 0.51
CA GLU A 280 -7.97 6.13 -0.77
C GLU A 280 -7.26 7.48 -0.76
N GLU A 281 -6.27 7.66 -1.62
CA GLU A 281 -5.42 8.83 -1.64
C GLU A 281 -5.35 9.47 -3.02
N ILE A 282 -5.53 10.78 -3.08
CA ILE A 282 -5.47 11.58 -4.29
C ILE A 282 -4.34 12.61 -4.18
N PRO A 283 -3.28 12.54 -4.98
CA PRO A 283 -2.30 13.61 -5.05
C PRO A 283 -2.90 14.84 -5.75
N VAL A 284 -2.74 16.01 -5.15
CA VAL A 284 -3.17 17.30 -5.70
C VAL A 284 -1.94 18.06 -6.19
N GLY A 285 -1.98 18.54 -7.43
CA GLY A 285 -0.90 19.33 -8.01
C GLY A 285 -0.76 20.73 -7.40
N SER A 286 0.22 21.47 -7.90
CA SER A 286 0.56 22.83 -7.40
C SER A 286 -0.54 23.87 -7.57
N THR A 287 -1.50 23.64 -8.47
CA THR A 287 -2.66 24.53 -8.64
C THR A 287 -3.72 24.36 -7.55
N GLY A 288 -3.70 23.28 -6.80
CA GLY A 288 -4.77 22.93 -5.87
C GLY A 288 -6.01 22.29 -6.51
N TYR A 289 -6.00 22.10 -7.83
CA TYR A 289 -7.15 21.55 -8.57
C TYR A 289 -6.74 20.36 -9.42
N ARG A 290 -7.65 19.39 -9.53
CA ARG A 290 -7.55 18.28 -10.49
C ARG A 290 -8.93 17.82 -10.91
N THR A 291 -9.04 17.19 -12.08
CA THR A 291 -10.25 16.45 -12.43
C THR A 291 -10.22 15.08 -11.80
N PHE A 292 -11.40 14.53 -11.44
CA PHE A 292 -11.50 13.24 -10.80
C PHE A 292 -12.72 12.46 -11.27
N TYR A 293 -12.64 11.13 -11.18
CA TYR A 293 -13.69 10.22 -11.59
C TYR A 293 -13.55 8.86 -10.89
N LEU A 294 -14.63 8.32 -10.36
CA LEU A 294 -14.74 6.97 -9.82
C LEU A 294 -15.77 6.18 -10.62
N GLN A 295 -15.45 4.96 -11.00
CA GLN A 295 -16.33 4.07 -11.76
C GLN A 295 -17.27 3.26 -10.87
N ASN A 296 -16.73 2.76 -9.75
CA ASN A 296 -17.38 1.73 -8.93
C ASN A 296 -17.97 2.28 -7.63
N GLU A 297 -17.59 3.47 -7.23
CA GLU A 297 -17.80 4.04 -5.91
C GLU A 297 -18.33 5.46 -5.98
N ASN A 298 -19.01 5.90 -4.93
CA ASN A 298 -19.29 7.30 -4.71
C ASN A 298 -18.10 7.99 -4.00
N PHE A 299 -18.12 9.31 -3.99
CA PHE A 299 -17.08 10.13 -3.39
C PHE A 299 -17.68 11.09 -2.37
N VAL A 300 -17.28 10.97 -1.11
CA VAL A 300 -17.62 11.97 -0.10
C VAL A 300 -16.59 13.08 -0.15
N VAL A 301 -17.03 14.30 -0.41
CA VAL A 301 -16.14 15.48 -0.46
C VAL A 301 -15.50 15.68 0.92
N PRO A 302 -14.15 15.56 1.05
CA PRO A 302 -13.48 15.67 2.33
C PRO A 302 -13.52 17.08 2.91
N THR A 303 -13.32 17.19 4.22
CA THR A 303 -13.16 18.49 4.91
C THR A 303 -11.99 19.26 4.29
N GLY A 304 -12.21 20.53 4.00
CA GLY A 304 -11.22 21.42 3.35
C GLY A 304 -11.16 21.27 1.83
N CYS A 305 -12.01 20.40 1.25
CA CYS A 305 -12.14 20.21 -0.18
C CYS A 305 -13.50 20.73 -0.71
N THR A 306 -13.56 20.95 -2.01
CA THR A 306 -14.80 21.27 -2.75
C THR A 306 -14.77 20.54 -4.08
N ALA A 307 -15.87 19.88 -4.45
CA ALA A 307 -16.04 19.29 -5.77
C ALA A 307 -16.88 20.21 -6.66
N TYR A 308 -16.57 20.29 -7.95
CA TYR A 308 -17.30 21.10 -8.91
C TYR A 308 -17.68 20.30 -10.14
N VAL A 309 -18.89 20.47 -10.63
CA VAL A 309 -19.31 19.97 -11.95
C VAL A 309 -19.57 21.12 -12.90
N ILE A 310 -19.34 20.92 -14.18
CA ILE A 310 -19.61 21.94 -15.20
C ILE A 310 -21.02 21.71 -15.75
N THR A 311 -21.90 22.68 -15.55
CA THR A 311 -23.32 22.59 -15.95
C THR A 311 -23.63 23.39 -17.20
N GLY A 312 -22.76 24.31 -17.63
CA GLY A 312 -22.96 25.14 -18.78
C GLY A 312 -21.73 25.94 -19.16
N THR A 313 -21.86 26.76 -20.20
CA THR A 313 -20.83 27.71 -20.64
C THR A 313 -21.45 29.06 -20.94
N THR A 314 -20.68 30.13 -20.69
CA THR A 314 -21.05 31.52 -21.06
C THR A 314 -20.04 32.01 -22.09
N PRO A 315 -20.47 32.37 -23.32
CA PRO A 315 -19.60 32.93 -24.34
C PRO A 315 -19.02 34.25 -23.91
N SER A 316 -17.74 34.51 -24.18
CA SER A 316 -17.08 35.78 -23.97
C SER A 316 -17.50 36.85 -24.97
N GLY A 317 -18.16 36.48 -26.03
CA GLY A 317 -18.52 37.37 -27.15
C GLY A 317 -17.36 37.70 -28.07
N ASN A 318 -16.13 37.26 -27.76
CA ASN A 318 -14.93 37.50 -28.57
C ASN A 318 -14.10 36.21 -28.65
N ILE A 319 -13.93 35.64 -29.85
CA ILE A 319 -13.18 34.39 -30.08
C ILE A 319 -11.69 34.45 -29.64
N ALA A 320 -11.16 35.66 -29.43
CA ALA A 320 -9.81 35.81 -28.92
C ALA A 320 -9.73 35.60 -27.40
N ASN A 321 -10.86 35.77 -26.70
CA ASN A 321 -10.95 35.58 -25.25
C ASN A 321 -11.48 34.15 -24.91
N PRO A 322 -11.12 33.60 -23.75
CA PRO A 322 -11.72 32.35 -23.28
C PRO A 322 -13.21 32.54 -23.00
N ASP A 323 -13.98 31.50 -23.28
CA ASP A 323 -15.35 31.42 -22.76
C ASP A 323 -15.30 31.02 -21.27
N GLN A 324 -16.39 31.18 -20.55
CA GLN A 324 -16.50 30.78 -19.15
C GLN A 324 -17.18 29.43 -19.01
N ALA A 325 -16.63 28.54 -18.19
CA ALA A 325 -17.28 27.33 -17.74
C ALA A 325 -18.04 27.60 -16.43
N ASN A 326 -19.36 27.39 -16.46
CA ASN A 326 -20.22 27.61 -15.30
C ASN A 326 -20.23 26.36 -14.44
N VAL A 327 -20.02 26.49 -13.14
CA VAL A 327 -19.86 25.38 -12.22
C VAL A 327 -20.88 25.43 -11.08
N VAL A 328 -21.23 24.22 -10.61
CA VAL A 328 -21.96 24.00 -9.36
C VAL A 328 -20.96 23.40 -8.37
N ALA A 329 -20.92 23.98 -7.16
CA ALA A 329 -20.02 23.58 -6.09
C ALA A 329 -20.72 22.64 -5.10
N TYR A 330 -20.03 21.58 -4.72
CA TYR A 330 -20.41 20.62 -3.68
C TYR A 330 -19.43 20.71 -2.53
N ALA A 331 -19.90 21.19 -1.39
CA ALA A 331 -19.09 21.39 -0.20
C ALA A 331 -18.70 20.06 0.48
N ALA A 332 -17.82 20.14 1.47
CA ALA A 332 -17.44 19.01 2.31
C ALA A 332 -18.66 18.29 2.90
N GLY A 333 -18.63 16.96 2.90
CA GLY A 333 -19.70 16.09 3.35
C GLY A 333 -20.75 15.72 2.29
N LYS A 334 -20.76 16.40 1.13
CA LYS A 334 -21.63 16.04 0.00
C LYS A 334 -21.12 14.76 -0.67
N ILE A 335 -22.03 13.89 -1.12
CA ILE A 335 -21.71 12.61 -1.75
C ILE A 335 -21.91 12.74 -3.26
N ILE A 336 -20.82 12.72 -4.01
CA ILE A 336 -20.82 12.71 -5.47
C ILE A 336 -21.06 11.28 -5.93
N PRO A 337 -22.08 11.01 -6.79
CA PRO A 337 -22.36 9.66 -7.28
C PRO A 337 -21.20 9.09 -8.08
N LYS A 338 -21.06 7.78 -8.06
CA LYS A 338 -20.17 7.08 -9.00
C LYS A 338 -20.47 7.47 -10.45
N GLN A 339 -19.48 7.28 -11.32
CA GLN A 339 -19.56 7.59 -12.76
C GLN A 339 -19.79 9.08 -13.06
N THR A 340 -19.44 9.93 -12.12
CA THR A 340 -19.52 11.38 -12.28
C THR A 340 -18.11 11.96 -12.41
N GLY A 341 -17.82 12.67 -13.52
CA GLY A 341 -16.62 13.47 -13.66
C GLY A 341 -16.78 14.79 -12.91
N PHE A 342 -15.81 15.20 -12.12
CA PHE A 342 -15.81 16.48 -11.41
C PHE A 342 -14.42 17.08 -11.28
N ILE A 343 -14.34 18.36 -10.90
CA ILE A 343 -13.11 19.04 -10.52
C ILE A 343 -13.03 19.01 -9.01
N LEU A 344 -11.95 18.50 -8.45
CA LEU A 344 -11.67 18.53 -7.02
C LEU A 344 -10.70 19.64 -6.68
N LYS A 345 -11.08 20.52 -5.75
CA LYS A 345 -10.22 21.51 -5.13
C LYS A 345 -9.75 21.00 -3.78
N GLY A 346 -8.44 21.07 -3.54
CA GLY A 346 -7.81 20.74 -2.28
C GLY A 346 -6.63 21.66 -2.01
N THR A 347 -5.84 21.38 -0.98
CA THR A 347 -4.62 22.12 -0.70
C THR A 347 -3.59 21.88 -1.80
N PRO A 348 -2.96 22.93 -2.38
CA PRO A 348 -1.91 22.76 -3.38
C PRO A 348 -0.76 21.85 -2.90
N SER A 349 -0.27 20.98 -3.78
CA SER A 349 0.87 20.07 -3.53
C SER A 349 0.69 19.17 -2.30
N SER A 350 -0.55 18.77 -2.02
CA SER A 350 -0.89 17.84 -0.93
C SER A 350 -1.44 16.52 -1.44
N THR A 351 -1.64 15.57 -0.53
CA THR A 351 -2.42 14.36 -0.75
C THR A 351 -3.74 14.46 0.02
N ILE A 352 -4.84 14.23 -0.67
CA ILE A 352 -6.17 14.14 -0.06
C ILE A 352 -6.41 12.68 0.29
N VAL A 353 -6.65 12.39 1.57
CA VAL A 353 -7.10 11.09 2.05
C VAL A 353 -8.62 11.14 2.18
N TYR A 354 -9.33 10.20 1.56
CA TYR A 354 -10.78 10.21 1.56
C TYR A 354 -11.38 8.83 1.81
N ARG A 355 -12.66 8.82 2.12
CA ARG A 355 -13.49 7.63 2.20
C ARG A 355 -14.34 7.55 0.95
N ALA A 356 -14.38 6.38 0.35
CA ALA A 356 -15.25 6.07 -0.77
C ALA A 356 -16.33 5.08 -0.33
N ASN A 357 -17.29 4.81 -1.22
CA ASN A 357 -18.37 3.83 -1.03
C ASN A 357 -19.20 4.04 0.25
N GLU A 358 -19.34 5.30 0.68
CA GLU A 358 -20.10 5.65 1.88
C GLU A 358 -21.62 5.57 1.65
N THR A 359 -22.32 5.14 2.70
CA THR A 359 -23.77 5.14 2.72
C THR A 359 -24.30 6.54 3.01
N GLY A 360 -25.28 7.01 2.24
CA GLY A 360 -25.86 8.33 2.42
C GLY A 360 -26.71 8.74 1.21
N THR A 361 -27.22 9.98 1.25
CA THR A 361 -27.94 10.53 0.11
C THR A 361 -26.94 11.11 -0.88
N GLU A 362 -26.86 10.50 -2.05
CA GLU A 362 -26.05 11.01 -3.16
C GLU A 362 -26.68 12.28 -3.75
N GLU A 363 -25.83 13.21 -4.18
CA GLU A 363 -26.26 14.44 -4.82
C GLU A 363 -26.89 14.15 -6.21
N THR A 364 -27.97 14.86 -6.52
CA THR A 364 -28.57 14.76 -7.85
C THR A 364 -27.86 15.68 -8.83
N ILE A 365 -27.11 15.11 -9.76
CA ILE A 365 -26.36 15.83 -10.78
C ILE A 365 -27.08 15.69 -12.13
N SER A 366 -28.03 16.60 -12.40
CA SER A 366 -28.89 16.54 -13.59
C SER A 366 -28.17 16.93 -14.89
N THR A 367 -27.12 17.76 -14.79
CA THR A 367 -26.34 18.22 -15.95
C THR A 367 -24.87 18.21 -15.58
N ASN A 368 -24.05 17.58 -16.40
CA ASN A 368 -22.61 17.59 -16.27
C ASN A 368 -21.95 17.47 -17.65
N MET A 369 -21.10 18.40 -17.98
CA MET A 369 -20.34 18.42 -19.23
C MET A 369 -18.99 17.73 -19.14
N LEU A 370 -18.61 17.25 -17.96
CA LEU A 370 -17.40 16.47 -17.75
C LEU A 370 -17.68 14.99 -18.04
N VAL A 371 -16.77 14.37 -18.78
CA VAL A 371 -16.74 12.92 -19.00
C VAL A 371 -15.47 12.37 -18.38
N GLY A 372 -15.57 11.26 -17.66
CA GLY A 372 -14.46 10.66 -16.93
C GLY A 372 -14.18 9.22 -17.31
N THR A 373 -13.07 8.70 -16.83
CA THR A 373 -12.64 7.33 -17.05
C THR A 373 -11.86 6.78 -15.85
N ALA A 374 -12.02 5.48 -15.58
CA ALA A 374 -11.23 4.77 -14.56
C ALA A 374 -9.85 4.34 -15.06
N THR A 375 -9.64 4.30 -16.39
CA THR A 375 -8.37 3.93 -17.01
C THR A 375 -7.91 5.01 -17.98
N GLU A 376 -6.63 5.01 -18.39
CA GLU A 376 -6.19 5.92 -19.42
C GLU A 376 -7.01 5.70 -20.71
N GLN A 377 -7.63 6.76 -21.23
CA GLN A 377 -8.52 6.68 -22.40
C GLN A 377 -8.41 7.93 -23.27
N GLU A 378 -8.56 7.72 -24.58
CA GLU A 378 -8.78 8.80 -25.55
C GLU A 378 -10.28 8.90 -25.90
N PHE A 379 -10.84 10.09 -25.67
CA PHE A 379 -12.22 10.44 -26.04
C PHE A 379 -12.22 11.18 -27.36
N SER A 380 -13.02 10.73 -28.31
CA SER A 380 -13.22 11.35 -29.61
C SER A 380 -14.66 11.11 -30.10
N GLY A 381 -15.14 11.88 -31.05
CA GLY A 381 -16.46 11.68 -31.65
C GLY A 381 -16.89 12.88 -32.48
N THR A 382 -17.67 12.62 -33.55
CA THR A 382 -18.23 13.64 -34.42
C THR A 382 -19.24 14.51 -33.67
N GLY A 383 -19.23 15.82 -33.92
CA GLY A 383 -20.17 16.77 -33.30
C GLY A 383 -19.77 17.24 -31.90
N TYR A 384 -18.58 16.84 -31.42
CA TYR A 384 -18.08 17.26 -30.11
C TYR A 384 -16.69 17.91 -30.19
N LYS A 385 -16.40 18.76 -29.20
CA LYS A 385 -15.07 19.30 -28.90
C LYS A 385 -14.65 18.91 -27.50
N TYR A 386 -13.34 18.68 -27.34
CA TYR A 386 -12.74 18.09 -26.13
C TYR A 386 -11.66 18.99 -25.56
N TYR A 387 -11.64 19.13 -24.23
CA TYR A 387 -10.70 19.99 -23.51
C TYR A 387 -10.25 19.30 -22.23
N VAL A 388 -9.01 19.57 -21.83
CA VAL A 388 -8.41 19.06 -20.58
C VAL A 388 -8.16 20.22 -19.62
N LEU A 389 -8.26 19.95 -18.31
CA LEU A 389 -7.94 20.93 -17.28
C LEU A 389 -6.43 21.20 -17.30
N ALA A 390 -6.05 22.46 -17.40
CA ALA A 390 -4.68 22.92 -17.40
C ALA A 390 -4.57 24.35 -16.86
N ASN A 391 -3.39 24.72 -16.39
CA ASN A 391 -3.05 26.11 -16.11
C ASN A 391 -2.36 26.69 -17.35
N GLY A 392 -3.14 27.29 -18.22
CA GLY A 392 -2.67 27.86 -19.49
C GLY A 392 -2.45 29.39 -19.41
N ASP A 393 -2.25 30.00 -20.59
CA ASP A 393 -1.94 31.44 -20.70
C ASP A 393 -3.02 32.36 -20.13
N GLN A 394 -4.25 31.88 -20.03
CA GLN A 394 -5.39 32.64 -19.48
C GLN A 394 -5.75 32.21 -18.04
N GLY A 395 -4.90 31.40 -17.39
CA GLY A 395 -5.13 30.85 -16.07
C GLY A 395 -5.66 29.43 -16.05
N LEU A 396 -6.21 29.00 -14.91
CA LEU A 396 -6.74 27.65 -14.72
C LEU A 396 -8.05 27.47 -15.46
N GLY A 397 -8.09 26.50 -16.39
CA GLY A 397 -9.25 26.28 -17.25
C GLY A 397 -9.12 25.02 -18.08
N PHE A 398 -10.06 24.88 -19.02
CA PHE A 398 -10.09 23.76 -19.97
C PHE A 398 -9.54 24.20 -21.32
N TYR A 399 -8.52 23.56 -21.79
CA TYR A 399 -7.77 23.86 -23.01
C TYR A 399 -7.77 22.69 -23.98
N LYS A 400 -7.71 23.00 -25.28
CA LYS A 400 -7.50 21.99 -26.32
C LYS A 400 -6.13 21.35 -26.13
N GLN A 401 -6.08 20.03 -26.20
CA GLN A 401 -4.85 19.28 -25.92
C GLN A 401 -3.93 19.25 -27.17
N GLY A 402 -2.91 20.08 -27.18
CA GLY A 402 -1.83 20.05 -28.16
C GLY A 402 -2.31 19.96 -29.63
N SER A 403 -1.69 19.05 -30.41
CA SER A 403 -2.00 18.82 -31.83
C SER A 403 -3.40 18.24 -32.08
N ARG A 404 -4.09 17.71 -31.05
CA ARG A 404 -5.47 17.22 -31.17
C ARG A 404 -6.47 18.31 -31.45
N ASN A 405 -6.16 19.57 -31.12
CA ASN A 405 -6.94 20.76 -31.43
C ASN A 405 -8.43 20.65 -31.11
N GLY A 406 -8.78 19.90 -30.04
CA GLY A 406 -10.14 19.67 -29.58
C GLY A 406 -10.92 18.61 -30.36
N ALA A 407 -10.35 17.91 -31.35
CA ALA A 407 -10.99 16.78 -32.01
C ALA A 407 -11.07 15.55 -31.10
N SER A 408 -10.11 15.43 -30.18
CA SER A 408 -10.08 14.41 -29.13
C SER A 408 -9.37 14.93 -27.88
N MET A 409 -9.46 14.18 -26.79
CA MET A 409 -8.64 14.34 -25.60
C MET A 409 -8.21 12.98 -25.09
N LYS A 410 -6.96 12.88 -24.62
CA LYS A 410 -6.44 11.72 -23.89
C LYS A 410 -6.26 12.13 -22.45
N ILE A 411 -6.92 11.41 -21.53
CA ILE A 411 -6.85 11.63 -20.09
C ILE A 411 -6.41 10.36 -19.38
N GLY A 412 -5.73 10.52 -18.26
CA GLY A 412 -5.24 9.40 -17.45
C GLY A 412 -6.36 8.71 -16.66
N ALA A 413 -5.98 7.66 -15.94
CA ALA A 413 -6.88 6.94 -15.04
C ALA A 413 -7.45 7.88 -13.97
N HIS A 414 -8.71 7.66 -13.62
CA HIS A 414 -9.45 8.42 -12.61
C HIS A 414 -9.43 9.95 -12.83
N GLN A 415 -9.50 10.35 -14.10
CA GLN A 415 -9.60 11.75 -14.51
C GLN A 415 -10.86 12.01 -15.31
N ALA A 416 -11.20 13.28 -15.45
CA ALA A 416 -12.27 13.75 -16.31
C ALA A 416 -11.81 14.89 -17.21
N GLY A 417 -12.48 15.06 -18.33
CA GLY A 417 -12.26 16.17 -19.25
C GLY A 417 -13.57 16.75 -19.73
N LEU A 418 -13.52 17.97 -20.27
CA LEU A 418 -14.69 18.67 -20.75
C LEU A 418 -15.04 18.22 -22.17
N ARG A 419 -16.27 17.74 -22.39
CA ARG A 419 -16.84 17.38 -23.68
C ARG A 419 -18.01 18.27 -23.98
N LEU A 420 -17.94 19.05 -25.04
CA LEU A 420 -18.97 19.98 -25.45
C LEU A 420 -19.47 19.66 -26.87
N PRO A 421 -20.80 19.73 -27.13
CA PRO A 421 -21.31 19.78 -28.49
C PRO A 421 -20.67 20.97 -29.26
N GLU A 422 -20.37 20.78 -30.54
CA GLU A 422 -19.77 21.85 -31.37
C GLU A 422 -20.62 23.11 -31.42
N SER A 423 -21.95 22.98 -31.33
CA SER A 423 -22.88 24.11 -31.22
C SER A 423 -22.67 24.96 -29.97
N ILE A 424 -22.20 24.37 -28.88
CA ILE A 424 -21.87 25.05 -27.61
C ILE A 424 -20.43 25.56 -27.62
N ALA A 425 -19.50 24.74 -28.10
CA ALA A 425 -18.08 25.06 -28.16
C ALA A 425 -17.76 26.25 -29.09
N ARG A 426 -18.54 26.48 -30.15
CA ARG A 426 -18.48 27.64 -31.07
C ARG A 426 -17.08 28.05 -31.51
N GLY A 427 -16.13 27.11 -31.57
CA GLY A 427 -14.74 27.40 -31.91
C GLY A 427 -13.88 27.94 -30.76
N ALA A 428 -14.39 28.06 -29.55
CA ALA A 428 -13.63 28.50 -28.36
C ALA A 428 -12.30 27.73 -28.24
N LYS A 429 -11.24 28.48 -27.93
CA LYS A 429 -9.91 27.90 -27.72
C LYS A 429 -9.78 27.30 -26.30
N SER A 430 -10.42 27.92 -25.35
CA SER A 430 -10.40 27.53 -23.93
C SER A 430 -11.66 28.00 -23.18
N PHE A 431 -11.86 27.42 -22.00
CA PHE A 431 -12.90 27.74 -21.05
C PHE A 431 -12.28 27.98 -19.69
N ILE A 432 -12.34 29.22 -19.19
CA ILE A 432 -11.88 29.53 -17.84
C ILE A 432 -12.97 29.18 -16.84
N VAL A 433 -12.60 28.58 -15.73
CA VAL A 433 -13.55 28.19 -14.68
C VAL A 433 -13.63 29.28 -13.64
N ASP A 434 -14.82 29.82 -13.44
CA ASP A 434 -15.10 30.78 -12.36
C ASP A 434 -15.48 30.01 -11.09
N PHE A 435 -14.50 29.69 -10.28
CA PHE A 435 -14.71 28.97 -9.02
C PHE A 435 -15.30 29.87 -7.93
N ASP A 436 -15.08 31.18 -7.98
CA ASP A 436 -15.58 32.14 -6.99
C ASP A 436 -17.04 32.51 -7.23
N GLY A 437 -17.47 32.49 -8.49
CA GLY A 437 -18.88 32.66 -8.89
C GLY A 437 -19.68 31.36 -8.94
N ALA A 438 -19.13 30.25 -8.39
CA ALA A 438 -19.80 28.95 -8.39
C ALA A 438 -21.17 29.04 -7.66
N THR A 439 -22.21 28.49 -8.27
CA THR A 439 -23.50 28.29 -7.59
C THR A 439 -23.35 27.12 -6.63
N GLU A 440 -23.70 27.31 -5.35
CA GLU A 440 -23.76 26.19 -4.41
C GLU A 440 -24.90 25.24 -4.80
N ALA A 441 -24.65 23.93 -4.68
CA ALA A 441 -25.70 22.94 -4.85
C ALA A 441 -26.77 23.18 -3.79
N THR A 442 -27.95 23.59 -4.23
CA THR A 442 -29.10 23.81 -3.33
C THR A 442 -29.51 22.47 -2.77
N GLU A 443 -29.52 22.34 -1.45
CA GLU A 443 -30.17 21.20 -0.81
C GLU A 443 -31.64 21.16 -1.30
N ALA A 444 -32.06 20.02 -1.80
CA ALA A 444 -33.51 19.76 -1.94
C ALA A 444 -34.10 20.02 -0.55
N ALA A 445 -35.07 20.95 -0.49
CA ALA A 445 -35.55 21.56 0.75
C ALA A 445 -35.91 20.52 1.83
N GLY A 446 -34.92 20.03 2.51
CA GLY A 446 -34.96 19.26 3.74
C GLY A 446 -34.44 20.14 4.85
N ILE A 447 -35.14 20.24 5.92
CA ILE A 447 -34.84 21.03 7.11
C ILE A 447 -33.39 20.72 7.55
N SER A 448 -32.44 21.63 7.26
CA SER A 448 -31.07 21.49 7.79
C SER A 448 -31.14 21.64 9.31
N THR A 449 -30.77 20.62 10.05
CA THR A 449 -30.51 20.74 11.48
C THR A 449 -29.25 21.60 11.63
N VAL A 450 -29.43 22.84 12.07
CA VAL A 450 -28.34 23.75 12.42
C VAL A 450 -27.45 23.07 13.46
N ALA A 451 -26.17 22.93 13.15
CA ALA A 451 -25.17 22.39 14.08
C ALA A 451 -25.18 23.22 15.38
N PRO A 452 -25.16 22.59 16.58
CA PRO A 452 -25.40 23.28 17.86
C PRO A 452 -24.32 24.25 18.34
N ASN A 453 -23.31 24.59 17.54
CA ASN A 453 -22.16 25.40 17.95
C ASN A 453 -21.86 26.66 17.09
N ALA A 454 -22.79 27.12 16.25
CA ALA A 454 -22.64 28.44 15.69
C ALA A 454 -23.01 29.49 16.75
N LYS A 455 -22.06 30.32 17.19
CA LYS A 455 -22.34 31.49 18.04
C LYS A 455 -23.40 32.33 17.34
N PRO A 456 -24.50 32.72 18.01
CA PRO A 456 -25.52 33.55 17.41
C PRO A 456 -24.96 34.92 17.07
N ASN A 457 -24.79 35.23 15.79
CA ASN A 457 -24.73 36.62 15.34
C ASN A 457 -26.11 37.23 15.50
N ALA A 458 -26.17 38.41 16.03
CA ALA A 458 -27.31 39.24 16.38
C ALA A 458 -28.68 38.77 15.85
N ASP A 459 -29.65 38.63 16.75
CA ASP A 459 -31.04 38.19 16.59
C ASP A 459 -31.63 38.39 15.19
N VAL A 460 -31.51 37.38 14.36
CA VAL A 460 -32.21 37.36 13.06
C VAL A 460 -33.65 36.90 13.31
N ILE A 461 -34.59 37.79 12.96
CA ILE A 461 -36.01 37.61 13.19
C ILE A 461 -36.69 37.22 11.88
N TYR A 462 -37.50 36.16 11.90
CA TYR A 462 -38.30 35.69 10.76
C TYR A 462 -39.79 35.70 11.09
N ASP A 463 -40.62 35.98 10.10
CA ASP A 463 -42.06 35.75 10.21
C ASP A 463 -42.40 34.27 10.05
N LEU A 464 -43.69 33.92 10.19
CA LEU A 464 -44.14 32.54 10.04
C LEU A 464 -44.04 31.97 8.59
N GLN A 465 -43.80 32.82 7.61
CA GLN A 465 -43.53 32.47 6.23
C GLN A 465 -42.05 32.33 5.91
N GLY A 466 -41.16 32.50 6.94
CA GLY A 466 -39.73 32.35 6.78
C GLY A 466 -39.04 33.61 6.20
N ARG A 467 -39.68 34.72 6.08
CA ARG A 467 -39.09 36.00 5.57
C ARG A 467 -38.40 36.72 6.72
N ARG A 468 -37.25 37.25 6.45
CA ARG A 468 -36.49 38.07 7.44
C ARG A 468 -37.20 39.38 7.74
N VAL A 469 -37.39 39.66 9.03
CA VAL A 469 -38.06 40.88 9.50
C VAL A 469 -37.05 41.78 10.21
N VAL A 470 -36.86 43.01 9.74
CA VAL A 470 -35.86 43.93 10.31
C VAL A 470 -36.42 44.71 11.49
N ASN A 471 -37.72 45.07 11.45
CA ASN A 471 -38.41 45.78 12.52
C ASN A 471 -39.72 45.06 12.87
N PRO A 472 -39.72 44.10 13.81
CA PRO A 472 -40.88 43.33 14.18
C PRO A 472 -41.86 44.19 14.97
N THR A 473 -43.12 44.26 14.47
CA THR A 473 -44.23 44.88 15.17
C THR A 473 -44.97 43.80 15.99
N HIS A 474 -46.20 44.07 16.48
CA HIS A 474 -47.00 43.06 17.16
C HIS A 474 -47.27 41.85 16.24
N GLY A 475 -46.85 40.64 16.70
CA GLY A 475 -47.03 39.43 15.91
C GLY A 475 -46.24 38.25 16.45
N ILE A 476 -46.30 37.11 15.72
CA ILE A 476 -45.56 35.87 16.05
C ILE A 476 -44.34 35.80 15.11
N TYR A 477 -43.18 35.60 15.68
CA TYR A 477 -41.91 35.56 14.98
C TYR A 477 -41.08 34.33 15.40
N ILE A 478 -40.10 33.93 14.59
CA ILE A 478 -39.10 32.95 14.91
C ILE A 478 -37.78 33.74 15.14
N ILE A 479 -37.27 33.67 16.37
CA ILE A 479 -36.01 34.29 16.79
C ILE A 479 -35.10 33.18 17.34
N ASN A 480 -33.94 33.01 16.73
CA ASN A 480 -33.00 31.93 17.13
C ASN A 480 -33.67 30.53 17.22
N GLY A 481 -34.52 30.22 16.24
CA GLY A 481 -35.22 28.95 16.17
C GLY A 481 -36.36 28.76 17.17
N LYS A 482 -36.71 29.81 17.94
CA LYS A 482 -37.81 29.77 18.92
C LYS A 482 -38.96 30.68 18.49
N LYS A 483 -40.19 30.22 18.68
CA LYS A 483 -41.40 31.00 18.46
C LYS A 483 -41.54 32.04 19.57
N VAL A 484 -41.58 33.29 19.19
CA VAL A 484 -41.68 34.46 20.10
C VAL A 484 -42.88 35.32 19.68
N ILE A 485 -43.68 35.77 20.62
CA ILE A 485 -44.77 36.75 20.44
C ILE A 485 -44.19 38.13 20.87
N LYS A 486 -44.22 39.11 19.95
CA LYS A 486 -43.87 40.49 20.24
C LYS A 486 -45.06 41.40 20.18
#